data_bc0f9428dc470b31ffaffb806818875e
#
_entry.id   bc0f9428dc470b31ffaffb806818875e
#
_cell.length_a   1.000
_cell.length_b   1.000
_cell.length_c   1.000
_cell.angle_alpha   90.00
_cell.angle_beta   90.00
_cell.angle_gamma   90.00
#
_symmetry.space_group_name_H-M   'P 1'
#
loop_
_entity.id
_entity.type
_entity.pdbx_description
1 polymer ?
#
loop_
_entity_poly.entity_id
_entity_poly.type
_entity_poly.pdbx_seq_one_letter_code
_entity_poly.pdbx_strand_id
1 'polypeptide(L)'
;MNKKKKQMNWRLVIGTSLAIIVIGLSWLSFNWSVYTEFNLLNNIEIRGPKIIDENEYYGSLSPLVGVSIDEIDVREVGMLLESHPFVHAARVSKTFPNTLNIEIVERVPIALLNMKPILYIDNEGVVLPDLGKVGDKIIPIMSGFNSARELYPIGHQTISLKVLESVTVIDQIMKLYPSLYDNLSEITLSSNDDFVLILADYPTKVILGKDRIWEKIQILNSFAQSLPVNRGLNYYTLLDLRYNRQIIAKVRT
;
A
#
# COMPACT_ATOMS: atom_id res chain seq x y z
N MET A 1 -58.07 70.00 -11.10
CA MET A 1 -56.83 69.20 -11.24
C MET A 1 -56.82 68.13 -10.18
N ASN A 2 -57.18 66.85 -10.53
CA ASN A 2 -57.24 65.73 -9.60
C ASN A 2 -55.86 65.03 -9.56
N LYS A 3 -55.10 65.22 -8.49
CA LYS A 3 -53.86 64.44 -8.24
C LYS A 3 -54.28 63.06 -7.80
N LYS A 4 -54.15 62.04 -8.71
CA LYS A 4 -54.22 60.63 -8.35
C LYS A 4 -53.10 60.29 -7.37
N LYS A 5 -53.45 60.06 -6.10
CA LYS A 5 -52.51 59.47 -5.14
C LYS A 5 -52.08 58.07 -5.64
N LYS A 6 -50.81 57.92 -6.02
CA LYS A 6 -50.20 56.65 -6.43
C LYS A 6 -50.21 55.73 -5.20
N GLN A 7 -51.10 54.75 -5.16
CA GLN A 7 -51.11 53.75 -4.09
C GLN A 7 -49.79 53.00 -4.16
N MET A 8 -48.96 53.15 -3.16
CA MET A 8 -47.69 52.46 -3.02
C MET A 8 -47.98 50.99 -2.74
N ASN A 9 -47.42 50.08 -3.57
CA ASN A 9 -47.64 48.65 -3.46
C ASN A 9 -46.78 48.10 -2.29
N TRP A 10 -47.32 48.18 -1.08
CA TRP A 10 -46.66 47.88 0.19
C TRP A 10 -46.04 46.50 0.20
N ARG A 11 -46.64 45.49 -0.52
CA ARG A 11 -46.09 44.17 -0.69
C ARG A 11 -44.75 44.13 -1.47
N LEU A 12 -44.63 44.99 -2.48
CA LEU A 12 -43.37 45.13 -3.23
C LEU A 12 -42.28 45.79 -2.37
N VAL A 13 -42.63 46.79 -1.58
CA VAL A 13 -41.69 47.47 -0.69
C VAL A 13 -41.16 46.49 0.38
N ILE A 14 -42.03 45.69 0.99
CA ILE A 14 -41.63 44.66 1.96
C ILE A 14 -40.74 43.60 1.30
N GLY A 15 -41.12 43.13 0.10
CA GLY A 15 -40.34 42.11 -0.63
C GLY A 15 -38.94 42.59 -1.00
N THR A 16 -38.81 43.82 -1.51
CA THR A 16 -37.51 44.42 -1.84
C THR A 16 -36.65 44.69 -0.60
N SER A 17 -37.26 45.16 0.50
CA SER A 17 -36.53 45.34 1.77
C SER A 17 -36.01 44.02 2.33
N LEU A 18 -36.81 42.95 2.29
CA LEU A 18 -36.40 41.63 2.73
C LEU A 18 -35.23 41.09 1.89
N ALA A 19 -35.30 41.25 0.57
CA ALA A 19 -34.24 40.86 -0.35
C ALA A 19 -32.93 41.60 -0.06
N ILE A 20 -32.98 42.90 0.16
CA ILE A 20 -31.81 43.71 0.52
C ILE A 20 -31.21 43.28 1.85
N ILE A 21 -32.03 42.95 2.85
CA ILE A 21 -31.57 42.48 4.15
C ILE A 21 -30.84 41.10 3.99
N VAL A 22 -31.41 40.18 3.22
CA VAL A 22 -30.81 38.87 2.97
C VAL A 22 -29.47 39.02 2.25
N ILE A 23 -29.39 39.86 1.21
CA ILE A 23 -28.14 40.14 0.49
C ILE A 23 -27.11 40.77 1.43
N GLY A 24 -27.52 41.73 2.26
CA GLY A 24 -26.64 42.38 3.24
C GLY A 24 -26.11 41.42 4.29
N LEU A 25 -26.95 40.55 4.82
CA LEU A 25 -26.53 39.49 5.77
C LEU A 25 -25.61 38.49 5.12
N SER A 26 -25.87 38.09 3.88
CA SER A 26 -24.98 37.16 3.14
C SER A 26 -23.62 37.81 2.88
N TRP A 27 -23.58 39.08 2.50
CA TRP A 27 -22.33 39.81 2.30
C TRP A 27 -21.56 39.99 3.61
N LEU A 28 -22.24 40.31 4.70
CA LEU A 28 -21.65 40.45 6.02
C LEU A 28 -21.08 39.12 6.50
N SER A 29 -21.81 38.01 6.33
CA SER A 29 -21.37 36.65 6.67
C SER A 29 -20.12 36.23 5.89
N PHE A 30 -20.11 36.53 4.58
CA PHE A 30 -18.93 36.24 3.74
C PHE A 30 -17.69 37.03 4.20
N ASN A 31 -17.83 38.36 4.43
CA ASN A 31 -16.72 39.19 4.92
C ASN A 31 -16.26 38.75 6.33
N TRP A 32 -17.18 38.34 7.20
CA TRP A 32 -16.85 37.82 8.53
C TRP A 32 -16.03 36.55 8.41
N SER A 33 -16.41 35.62 7.53
CA SER A 33 -15.68 34.35 7.30
C SER A 33 -14.24 34.59 6.83
N VAL A 34 -14.03 35.55 5.93
CA VAL A 34 -12.70 35.94 5.44
C VAL A 34 -11.89 36.63 6.55
N TYR A 35 -12.51 37.50 7.33
CA TYR A 35 -11.82 38.27 8.38
C TYR A 35 -11.42 37.41 9.58
N THR A 36 -12.18 36.36 9.91
CA THR A 36 -11.91 35.46 11.05
C THR A 36 -10.99 34.29 10.70
N GLU A 37 -10.45 34.25 9.47
CA GLU A 37 -9.63 33.14 9.01
C GLU A 37 -10.31 31.76 9.21
N PHE A 38 -11.63 31.76 9.21
CA PHE A 38 -12.48 30.63 9.57
C PHE A 38 -12.26 29.40 8.70
N ASN A 39 -11.81 29.60 7.46
CA ASN A 39 -11.59 28.56 6.46
C ASN A 39 -10.11 28.20 6.26
N LEU A 40 -9.19 28.69 7.10
CA LEU A 40 -7.79 28.28 7.02
C LEU A 40 -7.62 26.86 7.57
N LEU A 41 -6.87 26.04 6.86
CA LEU A 41 -6.54 24.69 7.29
C LEU A 41 -5.79 24.71 8.62
N ASN A 42 -6.41 24.21 9.68
CA ASN A 42 -5.84 24.11 11.01
C ASN A 42 -5.74 22.67 11.52
N ASN A 43 -6.54 21.77 10.94
CA ASN A 43 -6.58 20.39 11.39
C ASN A 43 -6.37 19.43 10.21
N ILE A 44 -5.45 18.47 10.39
CA ILE A 44 -5.20 17.38 9.45
C ILE A 44 -5.40 16.08 10.21
N GLU A 45 -6.37 15.29 9.78
CA GLU A 45 -6.63 13.97 10.34
C GLU A 45 -6.11 12.90 9.38
N ILE A 46 -5.11 12.15 9.81
CA ILE A 46 -4.54 11.04 9.05
C ILE A 46 -5.02 9.73 9.67
N ARG A 47 -5.48 8.81 8.84
CA ARG A 47 -5.93 7.48 9.25
C ARG A 47 -5.33 6.42 8.34
N GLY A 48 -5.00 5.27 8.93
CA GLY A 48 -4.54 4.10 8.18
C GLY A 48 -3.08 3.73 8.32
N PRO A 49 -2.11 4.67 8.57
CA PRO A 49 -0.72 4.30 8.75
C PRO A 49 -0.52 3.27 9.87
N LYS A 50 0.37 2.30 9.62
CA LYS A 50 0.75 1.25 10.56
C LYS A 50 2.24 0.94 10.54
N ILE A 51 2.89 1.22 9.41
CA ILE A 51 4.29 0.93 9.15
C ILE A 51 5.13 2.19 9.27
N ILE A 52 4.64 3.30 8.69
CA ILE A 52 5.28 4.61 8.71
C ILE A 52 4.69 5.43 9.85
N ASP A 53 5.52 6.23 10.53
CA ASP A 53 5.06 7.17 11.55
C ASP A 53 4.19 8.26 10.89
N GLU A 54 3.02 8.53 11.48
CA GLU A 54 2.11 9.58 10.99
C GLU A 54 2.82 10.94 10.87
N ASN A 55 3.79 11.22 11.73
CA ASN A 55 4.57 12.47 11.68
C ASN A 55 5.34 12.65 10.36
N GLU A 56 5.73 11.58 9.68
CA GLU A 56 6.39 11.65 8.38
C GLU A 56 5.44 12.19 7.31
N TYR A 57 4.19 11.74 7.33
CA TYR A 57 3.14 12.26 6.46
C TYR A 57 2.76 13.70 6.81
N TYR A 58 2.66 14.02 8.10
CA TYR A 58 2.43 15.42 8.57
C TYR A 58 3.53 16.36 8.08
N GLY A 59 4.78 15.91 8.09
CA GLY A 59 5.93 16.71 7.61
C GLY A 59 5.74 17.18 6.18
N SER A 60 5.28 16.32 5.27
CA SER A 60 5.02 16.65 3.87
C SER A 60 3.80 17.56 3.67
N LEU A 61 2.86 17.55 4.61
CA LEU A 61 1.62 18.34 4.55
C LEU A 61 1.72 19.69 5.30
N SER A 62 2.78 19.87 6.08
CA SER A 62 2.96 21.10 6.90
C SER A 62 2.87 22.41 6.11
N PRO A 63 3.30 22.52 4.83
CA PRO A 63 3.13 23.74 4.05
C PRO A 63 1.68 24.15 3.77
N LEU A 64 0.73 23.21 3.94
CA LEU A 64 -0.70 23.47 3.71
C LEU A 64 -1.39 24.10 4.92
N VAL A 65 -0.79 24.01 6.11
CA VAL A 65 -1.36 24.59 7.34
C VAL A 65 -1.39 26.13 7.20
N GLY A 66 -2.55 26.72 7.44
CA GLY A 66 -2.78 28.16 7.27
C GLY A 66 -3.18 28.59 5.85
N VAL A 67 -3.24 27.66 4.89
CA VAL A 67 -3.80 27.91 3.54
C VAL A 67 -5.33 27.78 3.60
N SER A 68 -6.03 28.57 2.82
CA SER A 68 -7.51 28.44 2.70
C SER A 68 -7.89 27.05 2.20
N ILE A 69 -8.81 26.38 2.90
CA ILE A 69 -9.25 25.04 2.51
C ILE A 69 -9.85 24.99 1.10
N ASP A 70 -10.40 26.10 0.63
CA ASP A 70 -10.97 26.22 -0.72
C ASP A 70 -9.88 26.15 -1.80
N GLU A 71 -8.69 26.67 -1.52
CA GLU A 71 -7.54 26.72 -2.44
C GLU A 71 -6.78 25.39 -2.52
N ILE A 72 -6.95 24.50 -1.55
CA ILE A 72 -6.24 23.20 -1.52
C ILE A 72 -6.85 22.28 -2.58
N ASP A 73 -6.06 21.82 -3.54
CA ASP A 73 -6.47 20.74 -4.45
C ASP A 73 -6.21 19.37 -3.80
N VAL A 74 -7.31 18.67 -3.48
CA VAL A 74 -7.25 17.33 -2.84
C VAL A 74 -6.54 16.29 -3.72
N ARG A 75 -6.52 16.47 -5.06
CA ARG A 75 -5.82 15.57 -5.98
C ARG A 75 -4.30 15.77 -5.90
N GLU A 76 -3.86 17.02 -5.85
CA GLU A 76 -2.43 17.34 -5.69
C GLU A 76 -1.91 16.80 -4.37
N VAL A 77 -2.67 16.95 -3.28
CA VAL A 77 -2.33 16.37 -1.98
C VAL A 77 -2.29 14.85 -2.04
N GLY A 78 -3.24 14.22 -2.71
CA GLY A 78 -3.25 12.78 -2.93
C GLY A 78 -2.00 12.31 -3.68
N MET A 79 -1.67 12.93 -4.80
CA MET A 79 -0.47 12.63 -5.59
C MET A 79 0.83 12.85 -4.80
N LEU A 80 0.89 13.90 -3.96
CA LEU A 80 2.03 14.15 -3.08
C LEU A 80 2.22 12.98 -2.11
N LEU A 81 1.15 12.53 -1.46
CA LEU A 81 1.21 11.39 -0.53
C LEU A 81 1.55 10.07 -1.25
N GLU A 82 0.96 9.82 -2.43
CA GLU A 82 1.22 8.64 -3.24
C GLU A 82 2.63 8.60 -3.84
N SER A 83 3.36 9.73 -3.84
CA SER A 83 4.78 9.75 -4.20
C SER A 83 5.69 9.11 -3.15
N HIS A 84 5.19 8.89 -1.92
CA HIS A 84 5.91 8.20 -0.88
C HIS A 84 5.94 6.69 -1.17
N PRO A 85 7.11 6.02 -1.15
CA PRO A 85 7.25 4.61 -1.58
C PRO A 85 6.31 3.64 -0.86
N PHE A 86 5.99 3.91 0.40
CA PHE A 86 5.09 3.05 1.21
C PHE A 86 3.61 3.37 1.05
N VAL A 87 3.22 4.38 0.29
CA VAL A 87 1.81 4.66 0.04
C VAL A 87 1.33 3.90 -1.19
N HIS A 88 0.36 3.02 -0.99
CA HIS A 88 -0.32 2.33 -2.09
C HIS A 88 -1.42 3.20 -2.68
N ALA A 89 -2.19 3.87 -1.81
CA ALA A 89 -3.24 4.80 -2.21
C ALA A 89 -3.51 5.81 -1.10
N ALA A 90 -3.85 7.05 -1.46
CA ALA A 90 -4.27 8.10 -0.53
C ALA A 90 -5.60 8.68 -0.95
N ARG A 91 -6.57 8.70 -0.04
CA ARG A 91 -7.85 9.38 -0.22
C ARG A 91 -7.87 10.65 0.61
N VAL A 92 -8.03 11.78 -0.04
CA VAL A 92 -8.06 13.11 0.59
C VAL A 92 -9.45 13.71 0.45
N SER A 93 -10.00 14.25 1.53
CA SER A 93 -11.28 14.93 1.55
C SER A 93 -11.24 16.12 2.50
N LYS A 94 -12.03 17.13 2.17
CA LYS A 94 -12.20 18.35 2.97
C LYS A 94 -13.41 18.21 3.88
N THR A 95 -13.27 18.56 5.15
CA THR A 95 -14.38 18.79 6.07
C THR A 95 -14.36 20.22 6.52
N PHE A 96 -15.37 20.97 6.10
CA PHE A 96 -15.54 22.36 6.51
C PHE A 96 -15.67 22.48 8.03
N PRO A 97 -15.14 23.58 8.60
CA PRO A 97 -14.55 24.71 7.88
C PRO A 97 -13.06 24.58 7.58
N ASN A 98 -12.28 23.76 8.28
CA ASN A 98 -10.83 23.89 8.36
C ASN A 98 -10.09 22.55 8.53
N THR A 99 -10.72 21.44 8.17
CA THR A 99 -10.15 20.09 8.38
C THR A 99 -9.91 19.36 7.07
N LEU A 100 -8.73 18.80 6.91
CA LEU A 100 -8.37 17.87 5.84
C LEU A 100 -8.33 16.45 6.39
N ASN A 101 -9.19 15.58 5.84
CA ASN A 101 -9.19 14.15 6.21
C ASN A 101 -8.42 13.36 5.15
N ILE A 102 -7.51 12.54 5.61
CA ILE A 102 -6.62 11.74 4.79
C ILE A 102 -6.71 10.29 5.25
N GLU A 103 -7.05 9.41 4.32
CA GLU A 103 -7.04 7.96 4.52
C GLU A 103 -5.91 7.37 3.68
N ILE A 104 -4.92 6.76 4.32
CA ILE A 104 -3.75 6.18 3.67
C ILE A 104 -3.85 4.65 3.74
N VAL A 105 -3.65 4.01 2.59
CA VAL A 105 -3.41 2.58 2.49
C VAL A 105 -1.92 2.38 2.23
N GLU A 106 -1.22 1.75 3.17
CA GLU A 106 0.20 1.50 3.04
C GLU A 106 0.48 0.19 2.27
N ARG A 107 1.61 0.17 1.56
CA ARG A 107 2.17 -1.04 0.96
C ARG A 107 2.75 -1.93 2.04
N VAL A 108 2.39 -3.20 1.99
CA VAL A 108 2.88 -4.20 2.94
C VAL A 108 3.93 -5.06 2.25
N PRO A 109 5.18 -5.06 2.72
CA PRO A 109 6.21 -5.91 2.15
C PRO A 109 5.89 -7.39 2.38
N ILE A 110 6.11 -8.22 1.34
CA ILE A 110 5.91 -9.67 1.39
C ILE A 110 7.21 -10.46 1.27
N ALA A 111 8.30 -9.80 0.87
CA ALA A 111 9.62 -10.40 0.79
C ALA A 111 10.73 -9.35 0.92
N LEU A 112 11.93 -9.81 1.23
CA LEU A 112 13.14 -9.03 1.33
C LEU A 112 14.08 -9.41 0.19
N LEU A 113 14.58 -8.42 -0.57
CA LEU A 113 15.60 -8.60 -1.59
C LEU A 113 16.99 -8.54 -0.95
N ASN A 114 17.75 -9.67 -1.03
CA ASN A 114 19.10 -9.75 -0.50
C ASN A 114 20.10 -9.06 -1.40
N MET A 115 20.18 -7.74 -1.26
CA MET A 115 21.11 -6.88 -1.99
C MET A 115 21.64 -5.76 -1.08
N LYS A 116 22.55 -4.92 -1.56
CA LYS A 116 23.13 -3.81 -0.80
C LYS A 116 22.76 -2.46 -1.43
N PRO A 117 21.98 -1.59 -0.73
CA PRO A 117 21.29 -1.85 0.56
C PRO A 117 20.20 -2.92 0.42
N ILE A 118 19.74 -3.45 1.55
CA ILE A 118 18.56 -4.32 1.61
C ILE A 118 17.36 -3.53 1.08
N LEU A 119 16.53 -4.20 0.27
CA LEU A 119 15.27 -3.64 -0.22
C LEU A 119 14.13 -4.60 0.14
N TYR A 120 12.94 -4.04 0.27
CA TYR A 120 11.73 -4.82 0.43
C TYR A 120 10.92 -4.79 -0.87
N ILE A 121 9.98 -5.71 -0.99
CA ILE A 121 9.10 -5.78 -2.16
C ILE A 121 7.69 -6.17 -1.70
N ASP A 122 6.69 -5.49 -2.24
CA ASP A 122 5.29 -5.79 -1.97
C ASP A 122 4.71 -6.84 -2.95
N ASN A 123 3.44 -7.16 -2.78
CA ASN A 123 2.74 -8.14 -3.62
C ASN A 123 2.49 -7.69 -5.08
N GLU A 124 2.69 -6.42 -5.40
CA GLU A 124 2.64 -5.87 -6.75
C GLU A 124 4.02 -5.79 -7.40
N GLY A 125 5.07 -6.16 -6.66
CA GLY A 125 6.45 -6.04 -7.12
C GLY A 125 7.02 -4.63 -7.02
N VAL A 126 6.40 -3.76 -6.21
CA VAL A 126 6.93 -2.42 -5.95
C VAL A 126 8.06 -2.50 -4.94
N VAL A 127 9.17 -1.85 -5.28
CA VAL A 127 10.39 -1.85 -4.47
C VAL A 127 10.28 -0.80 -3.36
N LEU A 128 10.47 -1.23 -2.13
CA LEU A 128 10.38 -0.42 -0.93
C LEU A 128 11.76 -0.28 -0.28
N PRO A 129 12.11 0.89 0.25
CA PRO A 129 13.37 1.08 0.96
C PRO A 129 13.37 0.35 2.31
N ASP A 130 14.56 0.09 2.84
CA ASP A 130 14.73 -0.43 4.20
C ASP A 130 14.43 0.67 5.22
N LEU A 131 13.44 0.42 6.08
CA LEU A 131 13.09 1.30 7.21
C LEU A 131 13.77 0.89 8.51
N GLY A 132 14.54 -0.21 8.51
CA GLY A 132 15.11 -0.77 9.74
C GLY A 132 14.07 -1.31 10.74
N LYS A 133 12.79 -1.24 10.42
CA LYS A 133 11.66 -1.65 11.27
C LYS A 133 10.51 -2.16 10.40
N VAL A 134 10.67 -3.27 9.74
CA VAL A 134 9.52 -3.95 9.11
C VAL A 134 8.90 -4.90 10.12
N GLY A 135 8.15 -4.36 11.07
CA GLY A 135 7.33 -5.10 12.04
C GLY A 135 7.93 -6.42 12.57
N ASP A 136 7.30 -7.08 13.50
CA ASP A 136 7.72 -8.39 14.02
C ASP A 136 7.42 -9.56 13.04
N LYS A 137 6.99 -9.26 11.82
CA LYS A 137 6.60 -10.28 10.85
C LYS A 137 7.81 -10.82 10.10
N ILE A 138 8.04 -12.12 10.23
CA ILE A 138 9.07 -12.83 9.43
C ILE A 138 8.56 -12.91 7.99
N ILE A 139 9.35 -12.37 7.06
CA ILE A 139 9.09 -12.44 5.61
C ILE A 139 10.24 -13.16 4.90
N PRO A 140 9.98 -13.90 3.81
CA PRO A 140 11.00 -14.66 3.11
C PRO A 140 12.04 -13.76 2.43
N ILE A 141 13.26 -14.27 2.33
CA ILE A 141 14.37 -13.63 1.64
C ILE A 141 14.37 -14.06 0.16
N MET A 142 14.58 -13.11 -0.73
CA MET A 142 14.80 -13.37 -2.16
C MET A 142 16.29 -13.21 -2.48
N SER A 143 16.93 -14.28 -2.99
CA SER A 143 18.36 -14.29 -3.27
C SER A 143 18.68 -14.93 -4.63
N GLY A 144 19.93 -14.77 -5.10
CA GLY A 144 20.36 -15.31 -6.39
C GLY A 144 19.84 -14.54 -7.61
N PHE A 145 19.19 -13.40 -7.43
CA PHE A 145 18.71 -12.54 -8.50
C PHE A 145 19.79 -11.56 -8.96
N ASN A 146 19.61 -11.02 -10.18
CA ASN A 146 20.51 -9.98 -10.68
C ASN A 146 20.45 -8.76 -9.74
N SER A 147 21.60 -8.32 -9.23
CA SER A 147 21.72 -7.24 -8.26
C SER A 147 21.96 -5.86 -8.90
N ALA A 148 21.81 -5.71 -10.21
CA ALA A 148 21.91 -4.42 -10.90
C ALA A 148 20.82 -3.47 -10.39
N ARG A 149 21.22 -2.33 -9.81
CA ARG A 149 20.31 -1.39 -9.12
C ARG A 149 19.24 -0.82 -10.02
N GLU A 150 19.52 -0.68 -11.29
CA GLU A 150 18.63 -0.16 -12.32
C GLU A 150 17.35 -1.01 -12.45
N LEU A 151 17.42 -2.27 -12.04
CA LEU A 151 16.27 -3.17 -12.04
C LEU A 151 15.29 -2.93 -10.89
N TYR A 152 15.69 -2.13 -9.89
CA TYR A 152 14.97 -1.97 -8.63
C TYR A 152 14.73 -0.49 -8.28
N PRO A 153 13.94 0.24 -9.08
CA PRO A 153 13.62 1.64 -8.78
C PRO A 153 12.70 1.72 -7.55
N ILE A 154 13.15 2.45 -6.52
CA ILE A 154 12.39 2.61 -5.27
C ILE A 154 11.07 3.32 -5.53
N GLY A 155 9.99 2.85 -4.93
CA GLY A 155 8.62 3.36 -5.11
C GLY A 155 7.95 2.91 -6.41
N HIS A 156 8.64 2.12 -7.24
CA HIS A 156 8.12 1.62 -8.51
C HIS A 156 8.25 0.11 -8.62
N GLN A 157 7.48 -0.47 -9.53
CA GLN A 157 7.56 -1.90 -9.81
C GLN A 157 8.95 -2.27 -10.34
N THR A 158 9.50 -3.38 -9.84
CA THR A 158 10.78 -3.90 -10.32
C THR A 158 10.74 -4.23 -11.82
N ILE A 159 11.86 -3.98 -12.51
CA ILE A 159 12.01 -4.32 -13.93
C ILE A 159 12.45 -5.79 -14.10
N SER A 160 12.93 -6.44 -13.04
CA SER A 160 13.37 -7.83 -13.06
C SER A 160 12.20 -8.80 -13.20
N LEU A 161 12.03 -9.42 -14.37
CA LEU A 161 10.98 -10.40 -14.62
C LEU A 161 11.05 -11.59 -13.65
N LYS A 162 12.26 -12.05 -13.31
CA LYS A 162 12.44 -13.17 -12.38
C LYS A 162 12.01 -12.82 -10.95
N VAL A 163 12.22 -11.57 -10.55
CA VAL A 163 11.71 -11.07 -9.26
C VAL A 163 10.18 -10.97 -9.30
N LEU A 164 9.58 -10.47 -10.36
CA LEU A 164 8.12 -10.42 -10.51
C LEU A 164 7.48 -11.82 -10.51
N GLU A 165 8.09 -12.79 -11.20
CA GLU A 165 7.65 -14.19 -11.13
C GLU A 165 7.69 -14.71 -9.69
N SER A 166 8.78 -14.43 -8.95
CA SER A 166 8.93 -14.84 -7.54
C SER A 166 7.91 -14.17 -6.63
N VAL A 167 7.67 -12.88 -6.80
CA VAL A 167 6.64 -12.12 -6.06
C VAL A 167 5.27 -12.74 -6.28
N THR A 168 4.92 -13.06 -7.53
CA THR A 168 3.66 -13.73 -7.85
C THR A 168 3.55 -15.10 -7.14
N VAL A 169 4.62 -15.87 -7.10
CA VAL A 169 4.68 -17.16 -6.41
C VAL A 169 4.48 -16.98 -4.91
N ILE A 170 5.19 -16.02 -4.30
CA ILE A 170 5.10 -15.74 -2.85
C ILE A 170 3.68 -15.28 -2.49
N ASP A 171 3.11 -14.35 -3.26
CA ASP A 171 1.75 -13.84 -3.03
C ASP A 171 0.71 -14.97 -3.12
N GLN A 172 0.83 -15.86 -4.09
CA GLN A 172 -0.05 -17.02 -4.21
C GLN A 172 0.12 -18.00 -3.06
N ILE A 173 1.36 -18.29 -2.64
CA ILE A 173 1.62 -19.13 -1.46
C ILE A 173 0.99 -18.49 -0.23
N MET A 174 1.20 -17.20 -0.01
CA MET A 174 0.65 -16.46 1.13
C MET A 174 -0.88 -16.53 1.19
N LYS A 175 -1.57 -16.41 0.04
CA LYS A 175 -3.02 -16.41 -0.03
C LYS A 175 -3.65 -17.81 0.09
N LEU A 176 -3.02 -18.82 -0.51
CA LEU A 176 -3.65 -20.14 -0.66
C LEU A 176 -3.04 -21.21 0.26
N TYR A 177 -1.81 -21.01 0.72
CA TYR A 177 -1.08 -21.92 1.59
C TYR A 177 -0.37 -21.17 2.72
N PRO A 178 -1.10 -20.48 3.63
CA PRO A 178 -0.51 -19.65 4.66
C PRO A 178 0.55 -20.39 5.51
N SER A 179 0.31 -21.65 5.87
CA SER A 179 1.28 -22.45 6.63
C SER A 179 2.59 -22.71 5.88
N LEU A 180 2.56 -22.79 4.56
CA LEU A 180 3.76 -22.89 3.76
C LEU A 180 4.48 -21.54 3.70
N TYR A 181 3.72 -20.42 3.60
CA TYR A 181 4.29 -19.07 3.65
C TYR A 181 4.97 -18.80 4.99
N ASP A 182 4.32 -19.12 6.09
CA ASP A 182 4.88 -18.92 7.44
C ASP A 182 6.15 -19.75 7.66
N ASN A 183 6.32 -20.87 6.93
CA ASN A 183 7.51 -21.72 6.96
C ASN A 183 8.49 -21.44 5.80
N LEU A 184 8.25 -20.42 4.98
CA LEU A 184 9.12 -20.04 3.87
C LEU A 184 10.21 -19.08 4.36
N SER A 185 11.46 -19.56 4.43
CA SER A 185 12.61 -18.74 4.79
C SER A 185 13.18 -17.99 3.59
N GLU A 186 13.31 -18.68 2.44
CA GLU A 186 13.98 -18.10 1.29
C GLU A 186 13.39 -18.63 -0.03
N ILE A 187 13.33 -17.78 -1.03
CA ILE A 187 13.17 -18.14 -2.42
C ILE A 187 14.40 -17.70 -3.20
N THR A 188 15.05 -18.63 -3.89
CA THR A 188 16.31 -18.36 -4.60
C THR A 188 16.30 -18.91 -6.01
N LEU A 189 17.06 -18.27 -6.89
CA LEU A 189 17.40 -18.85 -8.21
C LEU A 189 18.73 -19.57 -8.12
N SER A 190 18.74 -20.81 -8.60
CA SER A 190 19.99 -21.54 -8.80
C SER A 190 20.78 -20.95 -9.99
N SER A 191 22.05 -21.37 -10.14
CA SER A 191 22.87 -21.01 -11.30
C SER A 191 22.25 -21.41 -12.65
N ASN A 192 21.29 -22.33 -12.63
CA ASN A 192 20.55 -22.78 -13.80
C ASN A 192 19.17 -22.11 -13.91
N ASP A 193 18.90 -21.00 -13.22
CA ASP A 193 17.59 -20.32 -13.13
C ASP A 193 16.44 -21.21 -12.61
N ASP A 194 16.73 -22.28 -11.88
CA ASP A 194 15.69 -23.04 -11.20
C ASP A 194 15.22 -22.27 -9.96
N PHE A 195 13.91 -22.16 -9.77
CA PHE A 195 13.33 -21.68 -8.53
C PHE A 195 13.49 -22.73 -7.43
N VAL A 196 13.99 -22.28 -6.30
CA VAL A 196 14.23 -23.11 -5.12
C VAL A 196 13.64 -22.42 -3.90
N LEU A 197 12.83 -23.15 -3.12
CA LEU A 197 12.36 -22.70 -1.82
C LEU A 197 13.22 -23.32 -0.74
N ILE A 198 13.46 -22.56 0.34
CA ILE A 198 14.12 -23.05 1.56
C ILE A 198 13.14 -22.82 2.71
N LEU A 199 12.83 -23.89 3.44
CA LEU A 199 11.90 -23.83 4.57
C LEU A 199 12.63 -23.47 5.87
N ALA A 200 11.90 -22.82 6.80
CA ALA A 200 12.46 -22.25 8.02
C ALA A 200 12.67 -23.27 9.15
N ASP A 201 11.67 -24.15 9.41
CA ASP A 201 11.69 -25.07 10.55
C ASP A 201 12.93 -25.95 10.62
N TYR A 202 13.29 -26.50 9.50
CA TYR A 202 14.56 -27.15 9.21
C TYR A 202 14.92 -26.86 7.76
N PRO A 203 16.15 -26.52 7.42
CA PRO A 203 16.49 -26.13 6.05
C PRO A 203 16.19 -27.25 5.05
N THR A 204 14.92 -27.38 4.66
CA THR A 204 14.49 -28.31 3.62
C THR A 204 14.53 -27.56 2.30
N LYS A 205 15.35 -28.05 1.38
CA LYS A 205 15.48 -27.46 0.05
C LYS A 205 14.45 -28.08 -0.88
N VAL A 206 13.58 -27.24 -1.47
CA VAL A 206 12.55 -27.64 -2.43
C VAL A 206 12.90 -27.08 -3.79
N ILE A 207 13.27 -27.92 -4.75
CA ILE A 207 13.62 -27.50 -6.11
C ILE A 207 12.37 -27.58 -6.97
N LEU A 208 11.89 -26.42 -7.40
CA LEU A 208 10.73 -26.30 -8.27
C LEU A 208 11.12 -26.37 -9.76
N GLY A 209 12.34 -25.93 -10.13
CA GLY A 209 12.77 -25.79 -11.52
C GLY A 209 12.31 -24.48 -12.17
N LYS A 210 12.16 -24.46 -13.51
CA LYS A 210 11.87 -23.25 -14.27
C LYS A 210 10.41 -23.12 -14.70
N ASP A 211 9.76 -24.25 -14.92
CA ASP A 211 8.46 -24.30 -15.57
C ASP A 211 7.38 -24.81 -14.63
N ARG A 212 6.13 -24.37 -14.87
CA ARG A 212 4.94 -24.84 -14.14
C ARG A 212 5.09 -24.73 -12.63
N ILE A 213 5.67 -23.63 -12.16
CA ILE A 213 6.00 -23.40 -10.74
C ILE A 213 4.76 -23.58 -9.88
N TRP A 214 3.63 -23.02 -10.33
CA TRP A 214 2.36 -23.11 -9.61
C TRP A 214 1.86 -24.56 -9.43
N GLU A 215 1.88 -25.37 -10.49
CA GLU A 215 1.51 -26.79 -10.39
C GLU A 215 2.39 -27.52 -9.37
N LYS A 216 3.68 -27.21 -9.35
CA LYS A 216 4.63 -27.85 -8.44
C LYS A 216 4.39 -27.43 -6.98
N ILE A 217 3.95 -26.19 -6.74
CA ILE A 217 3.54 -25.75 -5.41
C ILE A 217 2.27 -26.49 -4.97
N GLN A 218 1.31 -26.70 -5.85
CA GLN A 218 0.12 -27.50 -5.56
C GLN A 218 0.50 -28.97 -5.24
N ILE A 219 1.41 -29.54 -6.01
CA ILE A 219 1.93 -30.89 -5.77
C ILE A 219 2.64 -30.96 -4.41
N LEU A 220 3.48 -29.97 -4.08
CA LEU A 220 4.17 -29.88 -2.79
C LEU A 220 3.16 -29.81 -1.62
N ASN A 221 2.13 -29.00 -1.75
CA ASN A 221 1.10 -28.89 -0.73
C ASN A 221 0.30 -30.19 -0.56
N SER A 222 -0.09 -30.82 -1.67
CA SER A 222 -0.77 -32.12 -1.65
C SER A 222 0.11 -33.21 -1.04
N PHE A 223 1.42 -33.20 -1.34
CA PHE A 223 2.38 -34.07 -0.73
C PHE A 223 2.47 -33.83 0.79
N ALA A 224 2.58 -32.59 1.22
CA ALA A 224 2.62 -32.24 2.64
C ALA A 224 1.38 -32.73 3.40
N GLN A 225 0.19 -32.63 2.79
CA GLN A 225 -1.07 -33.11 3.36
C GLN A 225 -1.19 -34.64 3.39
N SER A 226 -0.48 -35.36 2.50
CA SER A 226 -0.47 -36.82 2.44
C SER A 226 0.49 -37.47 3.44
N LEU A 227 1.34 -36.66 4.08
CA LEU A 227 2.31 -37.18 5.06
C LEU A 227 1.59 -37.61 6.35
N PRO A 228 2.11 -38.66 7.05
CA PRO A 228 1.63 -39.05 8.38
C PRO A 228 1.69 -37.86 9.35
N VAL A 229 0.79 -37.83 10.34
CA VAL A 229 0.65 -36.74 11.33
C VAL A 229 1.95 -36.39 12.07
N ASN A 230 2.85 -37.34 12.19
CA ASN A 230 4.15 -37.16 12.83
C ASN A 230 5.31 -36.82 11.86
N ARG A 231 5.00 -36.56 10.59
CA ARG A 231 5.99 -36.20 9.57
C ARG A 231 5.54 -35.01 8.79
N GLY A 232 6.32 -33.92 8.86
CA GLY A 232 6.14 -32.73 8.02
C GLY A 232 7.17 -32.70 6.89
N LEU A 233 7.17 -31.62 6.11
CA LEU A 233 8.19 -31.38 5.09
C LEU A 233 9.61 -31.32 5.69
N ASN A 234 9.74 -30.93 6.94
CA ASN A 234 10.98 -30.90 7.73
C ASN A 234 11.65 -32.26 7.92
N TYR A 235 10.93 -33.37 7.67
CA TYR A 235 11.50 -34.71 7.68
C TYR A 235 12.50 -34.93 6.53
N TYR A 236 12.48 -34.10 5.50
CA TYR A 236 13.32 -34.21 4.33
C TYR A 236 14.38 -33.09 4.32
N THR A 237 15.57 -33.42 3.74
CA THR A 237 16.61 -32.41 3.45
C THR A 237 16.46 -31.82 2.07
N LEU A 238 15.88 -32.60 1.13
CA LEU A 238 15.67 -32.18 -0.26
C LEU A 238 14.38 -32.79 -0.79
N LEU A 239 13.61 -31.96 -1.50
CA LEU A 239 12.47 -32.32 -2.32
C LEU A 239 12.72 -31.79 -3.72
N ASP A 240 12.85 -32.64 -4.73
CA ASP A 240 13.03 -32.22 -6.12
C ASP A 240 11.76 -32.50 -6.93
N LEU A 241 11.11 -31.44 -7.38
CA LEU A 241 9.85 -31.45 -8.14
C LEU A 241 10.08 -31.18 -9.64
N ARG A 242 11.30 -31.18 -10.14
CA ARG A 242 11.57 -30.94 -11.56
C ARG A 242 11.03 -32.04 -12.47
N TYR A 243 10.86 -33.21 -11.95
CA TYR A 243 10.41 -34.39 -12.70
C TYR A 243 8.89 -34.46 -12.78
N ASN A 244 8.36 -34.82 -13.95
CA ASN A 244 6.94 -34.94 -14.14
C ASN A 244 6.33 -36.05 -13.27
N ARG A 245 5.31 -35.74 -12.48
CA ARG A 245 4.54 -36.65 -11.64
C ARG A 245 5.36 -37.42 -10.57
N GLN A 246 6.55 -36.93 -10.22
CA GLN A 246 7.40 -37.57 -9.22
C GLN A 246 8.03 -36.49 -8.32
N ILE A 247 8.12 -36.80 -7.04
CA ILE A 247 8.92 -36.04 -6.08
C ILE A 247 10.08 -36.91 -5.67
N ILE A 248 11.31 -36.49 -5.94
CA ILE A 248 12.48 -37.13 -5.42
C ILE A 248 12.76 -36.54 -4.04
N ALA A 249 12.62 -37.38 -3.01
CA ALA A 249 12.75 -36.95 -1.62
C ALA A 249 13.97 -37.58 -0.96
N LYS A 250 14.83 -36.76 -0.34
CA LYS A 250 15.95 -37.21 0.48
C LYS A 250 15.59 -37.00 1.95
N VAL A 251 15.51 -38.12 2.68
CA VAL A 251 15.20 -38.11 4.11
C VAL A 251 16.38 -37.55 4.90
N ARG A 252 16.08 -36.86 5.97
CA ARG A 252 17.05 -36.37 6.95
C ARG A 252 17.50 -37.56 7.81
N THR A 253 18.80 -37.84 7.81
CA THR A 253 19.45 -38.88 8.64
C THR A 253 19.90 -38.30 9.96
#